data_da1d7bde1ca0d611fe0aeee3954b38aa
#
_entry.id   da1d7bde1ca0d611fe0aeee3954b38aa
#
_cell.length_a   1.000
_cell.length_b   1.000
_cell.length_c   1.000
_cell.angle_alpha   90.00
_cell.angle_beta   90.00
_cell.angle_gamma   90.00
#
_symmetry.space_group_name_H-M   'P 1'
#
loop_
_entity.id
_entity.type
_entity.pdbx_description
1 polymer ?
#
loop_
_entity_poly.entity_id
_entity_poly.type
_entity_poly.pdbx_seq_one_letter_code
_entity_poly.pdbx_strand_id
1 'polypeptide(L)'
;MKRTKLSDRHLPDYTRGEEIMNMVTHIVGGAMGIAVLTLCVIRAAIHGNVWGIVTSAIYGTCMITMYTISSVYHGLKPNLGKKVMQVIDHCTIYFLISGTYTVVVLSALRTQYPVLAWCLFAFEWAMVALATTLTAIDLKKYNVFSMICYIGMGWAILPFWRQVIATMSAPGFYLLLAGGIAYTIGSILYGLGRTRKWMHSIFHIFVVLGSLLQFFAVLFYAL
;
A
#
# COMPACT_ATOMS: atom_id res chain seq x y z
N MET A 1 22.12 -20.33 4.74
CA MET A 1 21.41 -19.91 5.96
C MET A 1 20.10 -20.69 6.08
N LYS A 2 19.81 -21.28 7.24
CA LYS A 2 18.59 -22.07 7.46
C LYS A 2 17.38 -21.15 7.56
N ARG A 3 16.25 -21.50 6.90
CA ARG A 3 14.98 -20.75 6.96
C ARG A 3 14.48 -20.67 8.41
N THR A 4 14.01 -19.50 8.84
CA THR A 4 13.36 -19.33 10.15
C THR A 4 11.99 -20.01 10.12
N LYS A 5 11.77 -21.05 10.96
CA LYS A 5 10.46 -21.70 11.07
C LYS A 5 9.44 -20.71 11.63
N LEU A 6 8.19 -20.84 11.23
CA LEU A 6 7.11 -19.99 11.70
C LEU A 6 6.91 -20.07 13.23
N SER A 7 7.06 -21.28 13.80
CA SER A 7 7.03 -21.51 15.26
C SER A 7 8.06 -20.67 16.03
N ASP A 8 9.25 -20.51 15.43
CA ASP A 8 10.42 -19.90 16.07
C ASP A 8 10.47 -18.37 15.91
N ARG A 9 9.46 -17.80 15.24
CA ARG A 9 9.33 -16.34 15.09
C ARG A 9 8.82 -15.71 16.38
N HIS A 10 9.47 -14.63 16.79
CA HIS A 10 8.98 -13.75 17.85
C HIS A 10 8.07 -12.69 17.24
N LEU A 11 6.88 -12.51 17.81
CA LEU A 11 6.00 -11.38 17.51
C LEU A 11 6.58 -10.12 18.16
N PRO A 12 6.34 -8.93 17.60
CA PRO A 12 6.64 -7.68 18.27
C PRO A 12 5.91 -7.58 19.61
N ASP A 13 6.56 -6.98 20.60
CA ASP A 13 6.00 -6.81 21.95
C ASP A 13 5.21 -5.49 22.04
N TYR A 14 4.03 -5.49 21.39
CA TYR A 14 3.10 -4.37 21.48
C TYR A 14 2.26 -4.44 22.75
N THR A 15 2.04 -3.31 23.39
CA THR A 15 1.07 -3.18 24.48
C THR A 15 -0.36 -3.39 23.94
N ARG A 16 -1.29 -3.73 24.82
CA ARG A 16 -2.72 -3.86 24.43
C ARG A 16 -3.27 -2.58 23.81
N GLY A 17 -2.83 -1.41 24.31
CA GLY A 17 -3.24 -0.10 23.74
C GLY A 17 -2.73 0.10 22.31
N GLU A 18 -1.47 -0.25 22.04
CA GLU A 18 -0.88 -0.20 20.69
C GLU A 18 -1.61 -1.15 19.73
N GLU A 19 -1.88 -2.40 20.15
CA GLU A 19 -2.63 -3.36 19.30
C GLU A 19 -4.05 -2.86 18.98
N ILE A 20 -4.76 -2.28 19.95
CA ILE A 20 -6.09 -1.69 19.72
C ILE A 20 -5.98 -0.51 18.77
N MET A 21 -5.03 0.40 18.95
CA MET A 21 -4.84 1.56 18.09
C MET A 21 -4.51 1.13 16.66
N ASN A 22 -3.60 0.16 16.49
CA ASN A 22 -3.23 -0.39 15.19
C ASN A 22 -4.43 -1.03 14.49
N MET A 23 -5.23 -1.84 15.22
CA MET A 23 -6.44 -2.45 14.71
C MET A 23 -7.48 -1.39 14.29
N VAL A 24 -7.79 -0.43 15.17
CA VAL A 24 -8.84 0.57 14.92
C VAL A 24 -8.49 1.49 13.77
N THR A 25 -7.24 1.99 13.69
CA THR A 25 -6.81 2.84 12.56
C THR A 25 -6.96 2.13 11.22
N HIS A 26 -6.67 0.83 11.16
CA HIS A 26 -6.82 0.07 9.91
C HIS A 26 -8.26 -0.41 9.66
N ILE A 27 -9.13 -0.53 10.68
CA ILE A 27 -10.59 -0.65 10.47
C ILE A 27 -11.12 0.62 9.76
N VAL A 28 -10.72 1.79 10.21
CA VAL A 28 -11.05 3.07 9.55
C VAL A 28 -10.50 3.09 8.12
N GLY A 29 -9.26 2.64 7.92
CA GLY A 29 -8.67 2.51 6.59
C GLY A 29 -9.43 1.54 5.68
N GLY A 30 -9.95 0.44 6.21
CA GLY A 30 -10.80 -0.51 5.49
C GLY A 30 -12.13 0.09 5.05
N ALA A 31 -12.79 0.84 5.95
CA ALA A 31 -14.00 1.59 5.61
C ALA A 31 -13.73 2.64 4.52
N MET A 32 -12.60 3.36 4.61
CA MET A 32 -12.14 4.25 3.54
C MET A 32 -11.91 3.49 2.23
N GLY A 33 -11.34 2.29 2.27
CA GLY A 33 -11.14 1.44 1.08
C GLY A 33 -12.44 1.10 0.36
N ILE A 34 -13.54 0.87 1.09
CA ILE A 34 -14.87 0.67 0.51
C ILE A 34 -15.35 1.95 -0.19
N ALA A 35 -15.17 3.12 0.44
CA ALA A 35 -15.50 4.40 -0.19
C ALA A 35 -14.65 4.64 -1.44
N VAL A 36 -13.36 4.35 -1.39
CA VAL A 36 -12.43 4.45 -2.54
C VAL A 36 -12.90 3.58 -3.70
N LEU A 37 -13.17 2.30 -3.44
CA LEU A 37 -13.69 1.37 -4.45
C LEU A 37 -14.94 1.93 -5.11
N THR A 38 -15.93 2.29 -4.31
CA THR A 38 -17.25 2.73 -4.78
C THR A 38 -17.15 4.04 -5.56
N LEU A 39 -16.52 5.07 -4.99
CA LEU A 39 -16.48 6.41 -5.60
C LEU A 39 -15.61 6.44 -6.86
N CYS A 40 -14.47 5.75 -6.88
CA CYS A 40 -13.63 5.69 -8.06
C CYS A 40 -14.29 4.92 -9.22
N VAL A 41 -14.95 3.79 -8.94
CA VAL A 41 -15.70 3.04 -9.96
C VAL A 41 -16.86 3.86 -10.51
N ILE A 42 -17.65 4.51 -9.65
CA ILE A 42 -18.77 5.37 -10.08
C ILE A 42 -18.26 6.53 -10.94
N ARG A 43 -17.20 7.21 -10.50
CA ARG A 43 -16.61 8.32 -11.26
C ARG A 43 -16.12 7.85 -12.64
N ALA A 44 -15.38 6.75 -12.70
CA ALA A 44 -14.91 6.20 -13.96
C ALA A 44 -16.07 5.81 -14.90
N ALA A 45 -17.16 5.24 -14.35
CA ALA A 45 -18.34 4.87 -15.11
C ALA A 45 -19.06 6.10 -15.67
N ILE A 46 -19.25 7.16 -14.88
CA ILE A 46 -19.87 8.42 -15.32
C ILE A 46 -19.08 9.05 -16.48
N HIS A 47 -17.75 8.95 -16.48
CA HIS A 47 -16.90 9.49 -17.55
C HIS A 47 -16.67 8.51 -18.70
N GLY A 48 -17.33 7.34 -18.72
CA GLY A 48 -17.16 6.31 -19.75
C GLY A 48 -15.75 5.68 -19.80
N ASN A 49 -14.98 5.79 -18.71
CA ASN A 49 -13.61 5.29 -18.63
C ASN A 49 -13.60 3.82 -18.21
N VAL A 50 -13.68 2.90 -19.18
CA VAL A 50 -13.66 1.44 -18.91
C VAL A 50 -12.38 1.00 -18.18
N TRP A 51 -11.23 1.55 -18.56
CA TRP A 51 -9.97 1.28 -17.87
C TRP A 51 -10.01 1.78 -16.42
N GLY A 52 -10.58 2.96 -16.21
CA GLY A 52 -10.79 3.51 -14.87
C GLY A 52 -11.66 2.62 -14.00
N ILE A 53 -12.74 2.00 -14.55
CA ILE A 53 -13.60 1.07 -13.81
C ILE A 53 -12.79 -0.14 -13.31
N VAL A 54 -12.10 -0.83 -14.23
CA VAL A 54 -11.36 -2.06 -13.89
C VAL A 54 -10.21 -1.77 -12.94
N THR A 55 -9.44 -0.73 -13.21
CA THR A 55 -8.25 -0.39 -12.39
C THR A 55 -8.64 0.17 -11.02
N SER A 56 -9.75 0.91 -10.90
CA SER A 56 -10.31 1.32 -9.62
C SER A 56 -10.80 0.15 -8.79
N ALA A 57 -11.39 -0.87 -9.43
CA ALA A 57 -11.80 -2.09 -8.75
C ALA A 57 -10.58 -2.82 -8.17
N ILE A 58 -9.48 -2.93 -8.92
CA ILE A 58 -8.20 -3.50 -8.44
C ILE A 58 -7.67 -2.67 -7.26
N TYR A 59 -7.56 -1.34 -7.41
CA TYR A 59 -7.03 -0.44 -6.40
C TYR A 59 -7.82 -0.53 -5.08
N GLY A 60 -9.15 -0.37 -5.15
CA GLY A 60 -10.00 -0.43 -3.97
C GLY A 60 -9.96 -1.80 -3.28
N THR A 61 -9.94 -2.90 -4.06
CA THR A 61 -9.81 -4.25 -3.52
C THR A 61 -8.48 -4.47 -2.81
N CYS A 62 -7.36 -4.01 -3.38
CA CYS A 62 -6.06 -4.07 -2.74
C CYS A 62 -6.03 -3.29 -1.43
N MET A 63 -6.64 -2.09 -1.41
CA MET A 63 -6.75 -1.25 -0.22
C MET A 63 -7.58 -1.93 0.88
N ILE A 64 -8.78 -2.43 0.56
CA ILE A 64 -9.64 -3.14 1.50
C ILE A 64 -8.91 -4.36 2.07
N THR A 65 -8.26 -5.14 1.20
CA THR A 65 -7.52 -6.35 1.59
C THR A 65 -6.41 -6.01 2.58
N MET A 66 -5.57 -5.03 2.27
CA MET A 66 -4.44 -4.65 3.15
C MET A 66 -4.95 -4.20 4.52
N TYR A 67 -5.90 -3.29 4.57
CA TYR A 67 -6.42 -2.77 5.83
C TYR A 67 -7.16 -3.83 6.66
N THR A 68 -7.93 -4.70 6.00
CA THR A 68 -8.63 -5.81 6.68
C THR A 68 -7.65 -6.82 7.27
N ILE A 69 -6.66 -7.26 6.49
CA ILE A 69 -5.64 -8.21 6.93
C ILE A 69 -4.86 -7.64 8.12
N SER A 70 -4.46 -6.39 8.05
CA SER A 70 -3.73 -5.72 9.13
C SER A 70 -4.58 -5.58 10.40
N SER A 71 -5.85 -5.19 10.26
CA SER A 71 -6.80 -5.13 11.39
C SER A 71 -6.96 -6.48 12.07
N VAL A 72 -7.09 -7.56 11.29
CA VAL A 72 -7.18 -8.94 11.83
C VAL A 72 -5.89 -9.32 12.53
N TYR A 73 -4.73 -9.05 11.92
CA TYR A 73 -3.43 -9.33 12.53
C TYR A 73 -3.30 -8.69 13.92
N HIS A 74 -3.61 -7.40 14.04
CA HIS A 74 -3.52 -6.67 15.31
C HIS A 74 -4.61 -7.08 16.31
N GLY A 75 -5.79 -7.51 15.86
CA GLY A 75 -6.88 -7.99 16.72
C GLY A 75 -6.66 -9.38 17.32
N LEU A 76 -5.78 -10.20 16.75
CA LEU A 76 -5.52 -11.55 17.21
C LEU A 76 -4.67 -11.58 18.49
N LYS A 77 -4.98 -12.52 19.42
CA LYS A 77 -4.11 -12.87 20.52
C LYS A 77 -2.84 -13.58 20.02
N PRO A 78 -1.69 -13.47 20.73
CA PRO A 78 -0.45 -14.17 20.36
C PRO A 78 -0.66 -15.69 20.24
N ASN A 79 -0.55 -16.20 19.02
CA ASN A 79 -0.63 -17.61 18.66
C ASN A 79 0.00 -17.85 17.29
N LEU A 80 -0.04 -19.08 16.79
CA LEU A 80 0.49 -19.41 15.46
C LEU A 80 -0.26 -18.66 14.35
N GLY A 81 -1.59 -18.50 14.47
CA GLY A 81 -2.41 -17.76 13.52
C GLY A 81 -1.98 -16.30 13.39
N LYS A 82 -1.67 -15.61 14.51
CA LYS A 82 -1.13 -14.26 14.51
C LYS A 82 0.22 -14.18 13.79
N LYS A 83 1.09 -15.19 13.92
CA LYS A 83 2.37 -15.26 13.18
C LYS A 83 2.15 -15.44 11.67
N VAL A 84 1.13 -16.21 11.26
CA VAL A 84 0.73 -16.33 9.84
C VAL A 84 0.21 -15.00 9.33
N MET A 85 -0.73 -14.40 10.06
CA MET A 85 -1.31 -13.11 9.69
C MET A 85 -0.27 -12.00 9.59
N GLN A 86 0.79 -12.00 10.42
CA GLN A 86 1.90 -11.08 10.31
C GLN A 86 2.59 -11.16 8.93
N VAL A 87 2.79 -12.37 8.42
CA VAL A 87 3.41 -12.55 7.10
C VAL A 87 2.51 -12.01 6.00
N ILE A 88 1.22 -12.34 6.07
CA ILE A 88 0.23 -11.90 5.08
C ILE A 88 0.08 -10.38 5.12
N ASP A 89 0.01 -9.79 6.30
CA ASP A 89 -0.05 -8.34 6.51
C ASP A 89 1.11 -7.63 5.79
N HIS A 90 2.34 -8.07 5.99
CA HIS A 90 3.49 -7.49 5.29
C HIS A 90 3.44 -7.71 3.77
N CYS A 91 2.91 -8.83 3.30
CA CYS A 91 2.74 -9.10 1.88
C CYS A 91 1.71 -8.16 1.23
N THR A 92 0.63 -7.81 1.93
CA THR A 92 -0.45 -6.96 1.37
C THR A 92 -0.03 -5.53 1.12
N ILE A 93 1.05 -5.04 1.72
CA ILE A 93 1.60 -3.71 1.45
C ILE A 93 2.04 -3.58 -0.02
N TYR A 94 2.66 -4.61 -0.60
CA TYR A 94 3.03 -4.61 -2.03
C TYR A 94 1.81 -4.46 -2.93
N PHE A 95 0.70 -5.14 -2.59
CA PHE A 95 -0.55 -5.04 -3.34
C PHE A 95 -1.17 -3.65 -3.25
N LEU A 96 -1.11 -2.98 -2.08
CA LEU A 96 -1.58 -1.60 -1.95
C LEU A 96 -0.81 -0.66 -2.87
N ILE A 97 0.53 -0.76 -2.89
CA ILE A 97 1.38 0.08 -3.74
C ILE A 97 1.02 -0.16 -5.22
N SER A 98 1.07 -1.41 -5.69
CA SER A 98 0.82 -1.75 -7.09
C SER A 98 -0.63 -1.52 -7.51
N GLY A 99 -1.60 -1.65 -6.59
CA GLY A 99 -3.00 -1.29 -6.81
C GLY A 99 -3.15 0.19 -7.13
N THR A 100 -2.48 1.07 -6.37
CA THR A 100 -2.45 2.52 -6.64
C THR A 100 -1.78 2.82 -7.99
N TYR A 101 -0.62 2.20 -8.26
CA TYR A 101 0.03 2.32 -9.56
C TYR A 101 -0.89 1.90 -10.70
N THR A 102 -1.59 0.79 -10.55
CA THR A 102 -2.47 0.23 -11.59
C THR A 102 -3.48 1.28 -12.07
N VAL A 103 -4.16 1.98 -11.16
CA VAL A 103 -5.13 2.99 -11.56
C VAL A 103 -4.46 4.23 -12.14
N VAL A 104 -3.37 4.71 -11.56
CA VAL A 104 -2.65 5.90 -12.05
C VAL A 104 -2.07 5.66 -13.44
N VAL A 105 -1.37 4.55 -13.64
CA VAL A 105 -0.67 4.32 -14.91
C VAL A 105 -1.60 3.88 -16.04
N LEU A 106 -2.60 3.03 -15.77
CA LEU A 106 -3.46 2.50 -16.83
C LEU A 106 -4.69 3.36 -17.12
N SER A 107 -5.16 4.18 -16.17
CA SER A 107 -6.28 5.10 -16.44
C SER A 107 -5.80 6.45 -16.97
N ALA A 108 -4.75 7.06 -16.36
CA ALA A 108 -4.28 8.37 -16.77
C ALA A 108 -3.07 8.29 -17.71
N LEU A 109 -1.94 7.72 -17.26
CA LEU A 109 -0.67 7.79 -17.98
C LEU A 109 -0.72 7.09 -19.36
N ARG A 110 -1.42 5.96 -19.45
CA ARG A 110 -1.54 5.15 -20.67
C ARG A 110 -2.13 5.92 -21.85
N THR A 111 -2.95 6.93 -21.63
CA THR A 111 -3.61 7.69 -22.69
C THR A 111 -2.62 8.45 -23.57
N GLN A 112 -1.52 8.95 -23.01
CA GLN A 112 -0.49 9.72 -23.69
C GLN A 112 0.84 8.98 -23.77
N TYR A 113 1.15 8.12 -22.80
CA TYR A 113 2.44 7.42 -22.66
C TYR A 113 2.23 5.90 -22.48
N PRO A 114 1.65 5.18 -23.48
CA PRO A 114 1.25 3.78 -23.31
C PRO A 114 2.42 2.85 -22.97
N VAL A 115 3.57 3.00 -23.62
CA VAL A 115 4.74 2.14 -23.36
C VAL A 115 5.22 2.33 -21.91
N LEU A 116 5.36 3.56 -21.45
CA LEU A 116 5.77 3.86 -20.07
C LEU A 116 4.77 3.29 -19.06
N ALA A 117 3.48 3.46 -19.32
CA ALA A 117 2.43 2.95 -18.43
C ALA A 117 2.50 1.43 -18.28
N TRP A 118 2.64 0.70 -19.38
CA TRP A 118 2.77 -0.76 -19.34
C TRP A 118 4.09 -1.24 -18.72
N CYS A 119 5.20 -0.51 -18.94
CA CYS A 119 6.47 -0.83 -18.29
C CYS A 119 6.38 -0.66 -16.77
N LEU A 120 5.79 0.45 -16.29
CA LEU A 120 5.59 0.66 -14.85
C LEU A 120 4.63 -0.37 -14.25
N PHE A 121 3.52 -0.66 -14.92
CA PHE A 121 2.58 -1.70 -14.49
C PHE A 121 3.26 -3.08 -14.36
N ALA A 122 4.00 -3.48 -15.40
CA ALA A 122 4.71 -4.76 -15.40
C ALA A 122 5.80 -4.81 -14.31
N PHE A 123 6.55 -3.73 -14.12
CA PHE A 123 7.54 -3.61 -13.05
C PHE A 123 6.90 -3.80 -11.67
N GLU A 124 5.82 -3.05 -11.37
CA GLU A 124 5.13 -3.11 -10.08
C GLU A 124 4.62 -4.53 -9.78
N TRP A 125 3.92 -5.17 -10.71
CA TRP A 125 3.37 -6.51 -10.48
C TRP A 125 4.43 -7.61 -10.47
N ALA A 126 5.54 -7.45 -11.21
CA ALA A 126 6.71 -8.34 -11.09
C ALA A 126 7.35 -8.22 -9.70
N MET A 127 7.45 -6.99 -9.17
CA MET A 127 7.94 -6.75 -7.82
C MET A 127 6.98 -7.32 -6.75
N VAL A 128 5.66 -7.23 -6.94
CA VAL A 128 4.68 -7.92 -6.07
C VAL A 128 4.98 -9.42 -6.02
N ALA A 129 5.11 -10.08 -7.18
CA ALA A 129 5.36 -11.51 -7.24
C ALA A 129 6.68 -11.89 -6.54
N LEU A 130 7.77 -11.19 -6.84
CA LEU A 130 9.09 -11.44 -6.26
C LEU A 130 9.11 -11.17 -4.75
N ALA A 131 8.70 -9.98 -4.35
CA ALA A 131 8.85 -9.52 -2.96
C ALA A 131 7.88 -10.25 -2.02
N THR A 132 6.65 -10.54 -2.45
CA THR A 132 5.69 -11.36 -1.69
C THR A 132 6.23 -12.77 -1.48
N THR A 133 6.79 -13.39 -2.54
CA THR A 133 7.38 -14.74 -2.44
C THR A 133 8.51 -14.78 -1.43
N LEU A 134 9.46 -13.85 -1.51
CA LEU A 134 10.60 -13.80 -0.59
C LEU A 134 10.16 -13.50 0.86
N THR A 135 9.23 -12.57 1.04
CA THR A 135 8.65 -12.23 2.36
C THR A 135 7.92 -13.44 2.97
N ALA A 136 7.15 -14.17 2.17
CA ALA A 136 6.44 -15.38 2.61
C ALA A 136 7.41 -16.52 2.98
N ILE A 137 8.53 -16.66 2.26
CA ILE A 137 9.56 -17.65 2.58
C ILE A 137 10.19 -17.36 3.94
N ASP A 138 10.65 -16.12 4.19
CA ASP A 138 11.24 -15.75 5.49
C ASP A 138 11.18 -14.25 5.75
N LEU A 139 10.11 -13.80 6.42
CA LEU A 139 9.89 -12.40 6.77
C LEU A 139 11.08 -11.76 7.52
N LYS A 140 11.73 -12.51 8.43
CA LYS A 140 12.86 -11.99 9.22
C LYS A 140 14.09 -11.76 8.34
N LYS A 141 14.40 -12.75 7.51
CA LYS A 141 15.57 -12.71 6.62
C LYS A 141 15.46 -11.60 5.59
N TYR A 142 14.27 -11.42 4.99
CA TYR A 142 14.04 -10.48 3.90
C TYR A 142 13.48 -9.13 4.35
N ASN A 143 13.45 -8.84 5.66
CA ASN A 143 12.87 -7.63 6.20
C ASN A 143 13.51 -6.33 5.64
N VAL A 144 14.84 -6.26 5.55
CA VAL A 144 15.52 -5.08 4.95
C VAL A 144 15.21 -4.97 3.45
N PHE A 145 15.23 -6.11 2.74
CA PHE A 145 14.84 -6.17 1.33
C PHE A 145 13.40 -5.68 1.14
N SER A 146 12.47 -6.11 1.99
CA SER A 146 11.07 -5.65 1.95
C SER A 146 10.95 -4.14 2.10
N MET A 147 11.68 -3.54 3.04
CA MET A 147 11.68 -2.08 3.22
C MET A 147 12.23 -1.34 2.00
N ILE A 148 13.29 -1.86 1.37
CA ILE A 148 13.84 -1.30 0.13
C ILE A 148 12.80 -1.41 -1.00
N CYS A 149 12.09 -2.54 -1.10
CA CYS A 149 11.05 -2.72 -2.10
C CYS A 149 9.88 -1.76 -1.90
N TYR A 150 9.36 -1.59 -0.67
CA TYR A 150 8.26 -0.65 -0.41
C TYR A 150 8.62 0.77 -0.83
N ILE A 151 9.82 1.22 -0.48
CA ILE A 151 10.30 2.57 -0.84
C ILE A 151 10.56 2.65 -2.36
N GLY A 152 11.30 1.69 -2.93
CA GLY A 152 11.65 1.68 -4.35
C GLY A 152 10.42 1.65 -5.27
N MET A 153 9.45 0.77 -4.98
CA MET A 153 8.18 0.71 -5.70
C MET A 153 7.41 2.03 -5.54
N GLY A 154 7.24 2.53 -4.30
CA GLY A 154 6.50 3.77 -4.05
C GLY A 154 7.06 4.98 -4.79
N TRP A 155 8.37 5.05 -5.04
CA TRP A 155 9.02 6.17 -5.71
C TRP A 155 9.34 5.93 -7.18
N ALA A 156 9.00 4.76 -7.74
CA ALA A 156 9.32 4.39 -9.14
C ALA A 156 8.73 5.33 -10.19
N ILE A 157 7.65 6.05 -9.88
CA ILE A 157 7.02 7.01 -10.78
C ILE A 157 7.73 8.39 -10.78
N LEU A 158 8.52 8.71 -9.76
CA LEU A 158 9.10 10.04 -9.58
C LEU A 158 10.00 10.50 -10.74
N PRO A 159 10.83 9.66 -11.38
CA PRO A 159 11.59 10.04 -12.55
C PRO A 159 10.73 10.55 -13.72
N PHE A 160 9.45 10.18 -13.74
CA PHE A 160 8.48 10.51 -14.79
C PHE A 160 7.49 11.62 -14.38
N TRP A 161 7.87 12.47 -13.43
CA TRP A 161 7.01 13.51 -12.88
C TRP A 161 6.39 14.44 -13.95
N ARG A 162 7.14 14.74 -15.05
CA ARG A 162 6.64 15.56 -16.16
C ARG A 162 5.47 14.90 -16.89
N GLN A 163 5.55 13.60 -17.15
CA GLN A 163 4.50 12.80 -17.78
C GLN A 163 3.28 12.69 -16.88
N VAL A 164 3.49 12.55 -15.56
CA VAL A 164 2.39 12.52 -14.58
C VAL A 164 1.68 13.87 -14.53
N ILE A 165 2.40 14.99 -14.50
CA ILE A 165 1.80 16.33 -14.54
C ILE A 165 1.04 16.55 -15.87
N ALA A 166 1.57 16.09 -16.99
CA ALA A 166 0.92 16.22 -18.30
C ALA A 166 -0.43 15.49 -18.35
N THR A 167 -0.57 14.37 -17.63
CA THR A 167 -1.79 13.52 -17.67
C THR A 167 -2.73 13.77 -16.49
N MET A 168 -2.22 14.09 -15.30
CA MET A 168 -3.00 14.26 -14.07
C MET A 168 -3.03 15.72 -13.57
N SER A 169 -2.42 16.65 -14.28
CA SER A 169 -2.18 18.03 -13.82
C SER A 169 -1.25 18.15 -12.60
N ALA A 170 -0.79 19.37 -12.29
CA ALA A 170 0.12 19.61 -11.17
C ALA A 170 -0.50 19.30 -9.78
N PRO A 171 -1.77 19.66 -9.49
CA PRO A 171 -2.39 19.28 -8.21
C PRO A 171 -2.47 17.77 -8.02
N GLY A 172 -2.80 17.00 -9.06
CA GLY A 172 -2.84 15.54 -8.99
C GLY A 172 -1.46 14.94 -8.65
N PHE A 173 -0.40 15.43 -9.31
CA PHE A 173 0.96 15.03 -8.99
C PHE A 173 1.36 15.39 -7.55
N TYR A 174 1.04 16.59 -7.07
CA TYR A 174 1.38 17.00 -5.70
C TYR A 174 0.63 16.19 -4.63
N LEU A 175 -0.59 15.75 -4.89
CA LEU A 175 -1.32 14.84 -4.00
C LEU A 175 -0.67 13.45 -3.96
N LEU A 176 -0.24 12.90 -5.12
CA LEU A 176 0.52 11.64 -5.16
C LEU A 176 1.84 11.78 -4.39
N LEU A 177 2.57 12.87 -4.63
CA LEU A 177 3.83 13.16 -3.96
C LEU A 177 3.66 13.27 -2.44
N ALA A 178 2.67 14.01 -1.97
CA ALA A 178 2.36 14.17 -0.54
C ALA A 178 1.99 12.82 0.09
N GLY A 179 1.22 11.98 -0.62
CA GLY A 179 0.94 10.61 -0.18
C GLY A 179 2.20 9.75 -0.07
N GLY A 180 3.10 9.82 -1.05
CA GLY A 180 4.39 9.13 -1.03
C GLY A 180 5.30 9.60 0.12
N ILE A 181 5.31 10.90 0.41
CA ILE A 181 6.03 11.47 1.57
C ILE A 181 5.43 10.95 2.88
N ALA A 182 4.09 10.92 3.01
CA ALA A 182 3.42 10.38 4.19
C ALA A 182 3.79 8.91 4.43
N TYR A 183 3.77 8.06 3.41
CA TYR A 183 4.22 6.66 3.51
C TYR A 183 5.70 6.54 3.88
N THR A 184 6.55 7.42 3.36
CA THR A 184 7.99 7.40 3.66
C THR A 184 8.25 7.78 5.12
N ILE A 185 7.58 8.82 5.64
CA ILE A 185 7.61 9.17 7.06
C ILE A 185 7.10 7.98 7.89
N GLY A 186 5.98 7.38 7.49
CA GLY A 186 5.46 6.17 8.12
C GLY A 186 6.49 5.04 8.18
N SER A 187 7.19 4.77 7.08
CA SER A 187 8.22 3.72 7.01
C SER A 187 9.40 3.98 7.96
N ILE A 188 9.79 5.23 8.15
CA ILE A 188 10.79 5.62 9.16
C ILE A 188 10.27 5.34 10.58
N LEU A 189 9.01 5.72 10.86
CA LEU A 189 8.36 5.47 12.14
C LEU A 189 8.20 3.97 12.43
N TYR A 190 7.89 3.16 11.40
CA TYR A 190 7.90 1.69 11.50
C TYR A 190 9.27 1.16 11.95
N GLY A 191 10.36 1.66 11.37
CA GLY A 191 11.72 1.32 11.79
C GLY A 191 12.00 1.68 13.25
N LEU A 192 11.59 2.87 13.68
CA LEU A 192 11.70 3.35 15.07
C LEU A 192 10.82 2.55 16.05
N GLY A 193 9.70 2.02 15.59
CA GLY A 193 8.75 1.21 16.37
C GLY A 193 9.34 -0.10 16.89
N ARG A 194 10.51 -0.52 16.40
CA ARG A 194 11.24 -1.68 16.92
C ARG A 194 11.85 -1.43 18.30
N THR A 195 12.09 -0.18 18.66
CA THR A 195 12.75 0.20 19.91
C THR A 195 11.95 1.20 20.74
N ARG A 196 10.96 1.88 20.14
CA ARG A 196 10.17 2.91 20.81
C ARG A 196 8.67 2.57 20.72
N LYS A 197 7.99 2.60 21.86
CA LYS A 197 6.54 2.39 21.94
C LYS A 197 5.79 3.45 21.12
N TRP A 198 4.61 3.10 20.65
CA TRP A 198 3.68 3.92 19.89
C TRP A 198 4.14 4.33 18.48
N MET A 199 5.42 4.18 18.12
CA MET A 199 5.90 4.58 16.79
C MET A 199 5.25 3.76 15.68
N HIS A 200 4.97 2.47 15.93
CA HIS A 200 4.23 1.62 14.99
C HIS A 200 2.77 2.08 14.84
N SER A 201 2.12 2.49 15.90
CA SER A 201 0.75 3.03 15.84
C SER A 201 0.69 4.37 15.08
N ILE A 202 1.69 5.22 15.25
CA ILE A 202 1.80 6.46 14.48
C ILE A 202 2.08 6.14 13.00
N PHE A 203 2.90 5.14 12.70
CA PHE A 203 3.09 4.64 11.33
C PHE A 203 1.75 4.28 10.67
N HIS A 204 0.84 3.57 11.35
CA HIS A 204 -0.50 3.24 10.85
C HIS A 204 -1.31 4.49 10.47
N ILE A 205 -1.24 5.56 11.26
CA ILE A 205 -1.89 6.84 10.94
C ILE A 205 -1.32 7.44 9.65
N PHE A 206 0.01 7.41 9.47
CA PHE A 206 0.65 7.90 8.25
C PHE A 206 0.31 7.06 7.02
N VAL A 207 0.10 5.75 7.19
CA VAL A 207 -0.37 4.88 6.09
C VAL A 207 -1.79 5.28 5.66
N VAL A 208 -2.71 5.51 6.60
CA VAL A 208 -4.07 5.99 6.29
C VAL A 208 -4.04 7.37 5.63
N LEU A 209 -3.22 8.29 6.14
CA LEU A 209 -3.06 9.62 5.55
C LEU A 209 -2.52 9.55 4.11
N GLY A 210 -1.50 8.74 3.88
CA GLY A 210 -0.94 8.52 2.54
C GLY A 210 -1.98 7.98 1.57
N SER A 211 -2.76 6.97 2.01
CA SER A 211 -3.85 6.40 1.22
C SER A 211 -4.95 7.43 0.90
N LEU A 212 -5.29 8.28 1.85
CA LEU A 212 -6.29 9.34 1.66
C LEU A 212 -5.84 10.37 0.62
N LEU A 213 -4.58 10.81 0.70
CA LEU A 213 -4.01 11.77 -0.27
C LEU A 213 -3.96 11.17 -1.69
N GLN A 214 -3.53 9.93 -1.81
CA GLN A 214 -3.50 9.22 -3.09
C GLN A 214 -4.91 8.92 -3.62
N PHE A 215 -5.89 8.64 -2.76
CA PHE A 215 -7.28 8.52 -3.16
C PHE A 215 -7.81 9.80 -3.82
N PHE A 216 -7.55 10.96 -3.25
CA PHE A 216 -7.95 12.21 -3.87
C PHE A 216 -7.23 12.50 -5.18
N ALA A 217 -5.95 12.12 -5.28
CA ALA A 217 -5.22 12.20 -6.54
C ALA A 217 -5.88 11.34 -7.63
N VAL A 218 -6.24 10.10 -7.29
CA VAL A 218 -6.91 9.17 -8.21
C VAL A 218 -8.30 9.69 -8.59
N LEU A 219 -9.13 9.98 -7.58
CA LEU A 219 -10.52 10.36 -7.79
C LEU A 219 -10.67 11.59 -8.68
N PHE A 220 -9.87 12.64 -8.45
CA PHE A 220 -10.06 13.92 -9.12
C PHE A 220 -9.20 14.12 -10.35
N TYR A 221 -8.10 13.37 -10.52
CA TYR A 221 -7.10 13.66 -11.54
C TYR A 221 -6.68 12.45 -12.41
N ALA A 222 -7.02 11.20 -12.03
CA ALA A 222 -6.70 10.02 -12.81
C ALA A 222 -7.91 9.39 -13.51
N LEU A 223 -9.16 9.76 -13.09
CA LEU A 223 -10.44 9.15 -13.54
C LEU A 223 -11.37 10.19 -14.27
#